data_ec53fd71fbd48304e4b1bcbbd6d8571c
#
_entry.id   ec53fd71fbd48304e4b1bcbbd6d8571c
#
_cell.length_a   1.000
_cell.length_b   1.000
_cell.length_c   1.000
_cell.angle_alpha   90.00
_cell.angle_beta   90.00
_cell.angle_gamma   90.00
#
_symmetry.space_group_name_H-M   'P 1'
#
loop_
_entity.id
_entity.type
_entity.pdbx_description
1 polymer ?
#
loop_
_entity_poly.entity_id
_entity_poly.type
_entity_poly.pdbx_seq_one_letter_code
_entity_poly.pdbx_strand_id
1 'polypeptide(L)'
;MSENVAKELTAVVEAALPRLTALSEAIVTHRPAPDRWTIKEVLGHLIDSAANNHQRFVRAQFVSELVFPKYEQNEWVQSQNYNAIEWPELIEFWRQYNLHLAHIIRNIAPEVLGVPCRIGDYAPVSLKFLTEDYVVHLKHHLAKIEERAEGKAGDN
;
A
#
# COMPACT_ATOMS: atom_id res chain seq x y z
N MET A 1 -7.82 -15.64 -11.67
CA MET A 1 -7.09 -15.43 -10.40
C MET A 1 -6.68 -13.97 -10.21
N SER A 2 -5.97 -13.37 -11.12
CA SER A 2 -5.65 -11.91 -11.09
C SER A 2 -6.89 -11.02 -11.04
N GLU A 3 -7.96 -11.40 -11.72
CA GLU A 3 -9.27 -10.74 -11.67
C GLU A 3 -9.82 -10.67 -10.23
N ASN A 4 -9.70 -11.75 -9.45
CA ASN A 4 -10.20 -11.78 -8.07
C ASN A 4 -9.40 -10.86 -7.15
N VAL A 5 -8.07 -10.86 -7.28
CA VAL A 5 -7.20 -9.96 -6.51
C VAL A 5 -7.49 -8.49 -6.85
N ALA A 6 -7.68 -8.18 -8.13
CA ALA A 6 -8.03 -6.83 -8.58
C ALA A 6 -9.40 -6.37 -8.04
N LYS A 7 -10.40 -7.25 -8.05
CA LYS A 7 -11.72 -6.97 -7.45
C LYS A 7 -11.63 -6.75 -5.95
N GLU A 8 -10.86 -7.60 -5.26
CA GLU A 8 -10.64 -7.47 -3.82
C GLU A 8 -9.95 -6.14 -3.48
N LEU A 9 -8.89 -5.78 -4.22
CA LEU A 9 -8.21 -4.49 -4.03
C LEU A 9 -9.17 -3.32 -4.20
N THR A 10 -9.95 -3.32 -5.27
CA THR A 10 -10.95 -2.27 -5.53
C THR A 10 -11.97 -2.19 -4.37
N ALA A 11 -12.50 -3.32 -3.93
CA ALA A 11 -13.47 -3.38 -2.84
C ALA A 11 -12.92 -2.84 -1.51
N VAL A 12 -11.66 -3.20 -1.19
CA VAL A 12 -10.97 -2.71 0.02
C VAL A 12 -10.82 -1.19 -0.01
N VAL A 13 -10.38 -0.65 -1.14
CA VAL A 13 -10.18 0.80 -1.32
C VAL A 13 -11.51 1.55 -1.18
N GLU A 14 -12.54 1.12 -1.89
CA GLU A 14 -13.85 1.78 -1.86
C GLU A 14 -14.53 1.67 -0.49
N ALA A 15 -14.36 0.57 0.22
CA ALA A 15 -14.87 0.40 1.57
C ALA A 15 -14.15 1.29 2.60
N ALA A 16 -12.85 1.54 2.43
CA ALA A 16 -12.08 2.40 3.31
C ALA A 16 -12.37 3.90 3.09
N LEU A 17 -12.74 4.29 1.88
CA LEU A 17 -12.88 5.69 1.49
C LEU A 17 -13.78 6.53 2.42
N PRO A 18 -15.03 6.14 2.74
CA PRO A 18 -15.88 6.94 3.62
C PRO A 18 -15.31 7.04 5.05
N ARG A 19 -14.65 6.00 5.54
CA ARG A 19 -14.03 5.99 6.88
C ARG A 19 -12.82 6.92 6.96
N LEU A 20 -11.97 6.90 5.95
CA LEU A 20 -10.82 7.81 5.86
C LEU A 20 -11.29 9.27 5.73
N THR A 21 -12.27 9.52 4.87
CA THR A 21 -12.82 10.85 4.64
C THR A 21 -13.44 11.46 5.90
N ALA A 22 -13.99 10.64 6.79
CA ALA A 22 -14.60 11.10 8.03
C ALA A 22 -13.59 11.54 9.11
N LEU A 23 -12.30 11.23 8.95
CA LEU A 23 -11.27 11.60 9.93
C LEU A 23 -10.91 13.08 9.82
N SER A 24 -10.82 13.75 10.98
CA SER A 24 -10.43 15.15 11.05
C SER A 24 -8.92 15.35 10.88
N GLU A 25 -8.52 16.54 10.45
CA GLU A 25 -7.11 16.92 10.33
C GLU A 25 -6.36 16.75 11.67
N ALA A 26 -6.99 17.08 12.78
CA ALA A 26 -6.41 16.90 14.11
C ALA A 26 -6.08 15.43 14.44
N ILE A 27 -6.97 14.51 14.05
CA ILE A 27 -6.76 13.08 14.27
C ILE A 27 -5.64 12.54 13.37
N VAL A 28 -5.63 12.90 12.10
CA VAL A 28 -4.68 12.32 11.12
C VAL A 28 -3.26 12.88 11.25
N THR A 29 -3.09 14.04 11.88
CA THR A 29 -1.78 14.65 12.17
C THR A 29 -1.27 14.35 13.58
N HIS A 30 -2.09 13.75 14.45
CA HIS A 30 -1.67 13.39 15.80
C HIS A 30 -0.57 12.32 15.76
N ARG A 31 0.55 12.62 16.44
CA ARG A 31 1.67 11.68 16.62
C ARG A 31 1.58 11.04 18.00
N PRO A 32 1.30 9.74 18.07
CA PRO A 32 1.09 9.07 19.38
C PRO A 32 2.37 8.96 20.22
N ALA A 33 3.54 8.91 19.57
CA ALA A 33 4.84 8.91 20.21
C ALA A 33 5.89 9.44 19.22
N PRO A 34 7.06 9.95 19.67
CA PRO A 34 8.07 10.56 18.80
C PRO A 34 8.57 9.67 17.66
N ASP A 35 8.58 8.36 17.88
CA ASP A 35 9.04 7.33 16.94
C ASP A 35 7.90 6.64 16.17
N ARG A 36 6.66 7.10 16.35
CA ARG A 36 5.48 6.51 15.71
C ARG A 36 4.96 7.41 14.59
N TRP A 37 4.50 6.80 13.51
CA TRP A 37 3.89 7.51 12.40
C TRP A 37 2.55 8.15 12.78
N THR A 38 2.24 9.29 12.16
CA THR A 38 0.87 9.82 12.13
C THR A 38 0.01 9.00 11.19
N ILE A 39 -1.31 9.17 11.23
CA ILE A 39 -2.21 8.49 10.26
C ILE A 39 -1.89 8.95 8.83
N LYS A 40 -1.56 10.24 8.61
CA LYS A 40 -1.10 10.72 7.30
C LYS A 40 0.15 9.97 6.81
N GLU A 41 1.11 9.74 7.70
CA GLU A 41 2.32 8.99 7.37
C GLU A 41 2.03 7.50 7.10
N VAL A 42 1.07 6.89 7.80
CA VAL A 42 0.65 5.51 7.50
C VAL A 42 0.03 5.44 6.09
N LEU A 43 -0.86 6.37 5.74
CA LEU A 43 -1.42 6.41 4.38
C LEU A 43 -0.34 6.70 3.34
N GLY A 44 0.61 7.58 3.65
CA GLY A 44 1.79 7.85 2.82
C GLY A 44 2.65 6.60 2.61
N HIS A 45 2.87 5.81 3.66
CA HIS A 45 3.54 4.51 3.54
C HIS A 45 2.78 3.55 2.59
N LEU A 46 1.46 3.56 2.60
CA LEU A 46 0.67 2.79 1.65
C LEU A 46 0.82 3.29 0.21
N ILE A 47 0.99 4.59 0.00
CA ILE A 47 1.33 5.17 -1.30
C ILE A 47 2.73 4.71 -1.75
N ASP A 48 3.71 4.71 -0.85
CA ASP A 48 5.07 4.23 -1.13
C ASP A 48 5.09 2.74 -1.48
N SER A 49 4.28 1.95 -0.77
CA SER A 49 4.07 0.54 -1.10
C SER A 49 3.47 0.37 -2.49
N ALA A 50 2.48 1.19 -2.85
CA ALA A 50 1.91 1.20 -4.19
C ALA A 50 2.96 1.53 -5.25
N ALA A 51 3.80 2.53 -5.03
CA ALA A 51 4.86 2.94 -5.96
C ALA A 51 5.88 1.83 -6.20
N ASN A 52 6.34 1.15 -5.15
CA ASN A 52 7.29 0.06 -5.25
C ASN A 52 6.67 -1.18 -5.91
N ASN A 53 5.46 -1.54 -5.53
CA ASN A 53 4.77 -2.69 -6.11
C ASN A 53 4.30 -2.44 -7.55
N HIS A 54 3.99 -1.21 -7.91
CA HIS A 54 3.75 -0.81 -9.32
C HIS A 54 4.94 -1.22 -10.19
N GLN A 55 6.15 -0.85 -9.79
CA GLN A 55 7.37 -1.23 -10.49
C GLN A 55 7.53 -2.75 -10.58
N ARG A 56 7.31 -3.46 -9.47
CA ARG A 56 7.43 -4.91 -9.42
C ARG A 56 6.43 -5.60 -10.35
N PHE A 57 5.16 -5.22 -10.28
CA PHE A 57 4.10 -5.82 -11.09
C PHE A 57 4.29 -5.60 -12.59
N VAL A 58 4.75 -4.41 -12.99
CA VAL A 58 4.99 -4.12 -14.40
C VAL A 58 6.26 -4.82 -14.88
N ARG A 59 7.37 -4.68 -14.17
CA ARG A 59 8.68 -5.21 -14.59
C ARG A 59 8.72 -6.73 -14.64
N ALA A 60 8.06 -7.41 -13.72
CA ALA A 60 8.03 -8.87 -13.69
C ALA A 60 7.40 -9.49 -14.95
N GLN A 61 6.56 -8.76 -15.66
CA GLN A 61 5.91 -9.27 -16.88
C GLN A 61 6.83 -9.38 -18.10
N PHE A 62 8.02 -8.80 -18.04
CA PHE A 62 8.94 -8.71 -19.18
C PHE A 62 10.27 -9.45 -18.96
N VAL A 63 10.42 -10.17 -17.85
CA VAL A 63 11.66 -10.83 -17.47
C VAL A 63 11.41 -12.27 -17.07
N SER A 64 12.44 -13.11 -17.13
CA SER A 64 12.37 -14.50 -16.65
C SER A 64 12.46 -14.60 -15.12
N GLU A 65 13.09 -13.64 -14.47
CA GLU A 65 13.18 -13.44 -13.03
C GLU A 65 13.24 -11.95 -12.75
N LEU A 66 12.43 -11.47 -11.82
CA LEU A 66 12.54 -10.08 -11.34
C LEU A 66 13.54 -10.04 -10.19
N VAL A 67 14.53 -9.17 -10.28
CA VAL A 67 15.40 -8.77 -9.18
C VAL A 67 15.13 -7.31 -8.88
N PHE A 68 14.62 -7.01 -7.69
CA PHE A 68 14.19 -5.66 -7.33
C PHE A 68 14.59 -5.35 -5.88
N PRO A 69 15.08 -4.14 -5.58
CA PRO A 69 15.50 -3.81 -4.22
C PRO A 69 14.31 -3.72 -3.25
N LYS A 70 14.54 -4.02 -1.99
CA LYS A 70 13.68 -3.53 -0.92
C LYS A 70 13.88 -2.02 -0.76
N TYR A 71 12.98 -1.34 -0.05
CA TYR A 71 13.11 0.09 0.23
C TYR A 71 13.03 0.37 1.73
N GLU A 72 13.73 1.42 2.16
CA GLU A 72 13.77 1.85 3.55
C GLU A 72 12.52 2.67 3.87
N GLN A 73 11.48 2.00 4.37
CA GLN A 73 10.15 2.59 4.51
C GLN A 73 10.09 3.83 5.41
N ASN A 74 10.87 3.87 6.50
CA ASN A 74 10.91 5.03 7.39
C ASN A 74 11.53 6.25 6.70
N GLU A 75 12.60 6.05 5.96
CA GLU A 75 13.28 7.11 5.22
C GLU A 75 12.43 7.64 4.08
N TRP A 76 11.69 6.75 3.40
CA TRP A 76 10.72 7.15 2.37
C TRP A 76 9.63 8.05 2.95
N VAL A 77 9.01 7.63 4.04
CA VAL A 77 7.97 8.43 4.71
C VAL A 77 8.52 9.76 5.18
N GLN A 78 9.68 9.76 5.83
CA GLN A 78 10.29 10.97 6.39
C GLN A 78 10.67 11.98 5.30
N SER A 79 11.25 11.51 4.19
CA SER A 79 11.73 12.40 3.12
C SER A 79 10.61 13.10 2.36
N GLN A 80 9.40 12.56 2.37
CA GLN A 80 8.27 13.07 1.57
C GLN A 80 7.35 14.03 2.32
N ASN A 81 7.53 14.17 3.65
CA ASN A 81 6.75 15.10 4.47
C ASN A 81 5.23 15.03 4.24
N TYR A 82 4.67 13.83 4.36
CA TYR A 82 3.25 13.59 4.15
C TYR A 82 2.32 14.44 5.02
N ASN A 83 2.78 14.87 6.21
CA ASN A 83 2.00 15.70 7.11
C ASN A 83 1.70 17.10 6.53
N ALA A 84 2.46 17.57 5.54
CA ALA A 84 2.22 18.85 4.86
C ALA A 84 1.18 18.75 3.73
N ILE A 85 0.72 17.55 3.36
CA ILE A 85 -0.30 17.36 2.33
C ILE A 85 -1.68 17.40 2.99
N GLU A 86 -2.63 18.11 2.37
CA GLU A 86 -4.02 18.12 2.82
C GLU A 86 -4.60 16.71 2.81
N TRP A 87 -5.33 16.35 3.87
CA TRP A 87 -5.85 14.99 4.04
C TRP A 87 -6.73 14.50 2.86
N PRO A 88 -7.68 15.33 2.34
CA PRO A 88 -8.47 14.92 1.18
C PRO A 88 -7.63 14.67 -0.08
N GLU A 89 -6.58 15.45 -0.31
CA GLU A 89 -5.68 15.25 -1.47
C GLU A 89 -4.89 13.94 -1.34
N LEU A 90 -4.42 13.64 -0.14
CA LEU A 90 -3.67 12.41 0.13
C LEU A 90 -4.56 11.17 -0.07
N ILE A 91 -5.82 11.22 0.42
CA ILE A 91 -6.81 10.16 0.20
C ILE A 91 -7.05 9.94 -1.30
N GLU A 92 -7.27 11.01 -2.06
CA GLU A 92 -7.56 10.89 -3.49
C GLU A 92 -6.37 10.32 -4.26
N PHE A 93 -5.15 10.74 -3.96
CA PHE A 93 -3.96 10.17 -4.58
C PHE A 93 -3.82 8.67 -4.25
N TRP A 94 -3.95 8.30 -2.97
CA TRP A 94 -3.93 6.90 -2.55
C TRP A 94 -4.98 6.08 -3.28
N ARG A 95 -6.21 6.58 -3.36
CA ARG A 95 -7.33 5.92 -4.02
C ARG A 95 -7.04 5.68 -5.50
N GLN A 96 -6.72 6.72 -6.24
CA GLN A 96 -6.46 6.64 -7.68
C GLN A 96 -5.28 5.72 -7.99
N TYR A 97 -4.22 5.77 -7.19
CA TYR A 97 -3.07 4.89 -7.40
C TYR A 97 -3.44 3.41 -7.21
N ASN A 98 -4.19 3.09 -6.17
CA ASN A 98 -4.64 1.71 -5.93
C ASN A 98 -5.63 1.21 -7.00
N LEU A 99 -6.52 2.06 -7.50
CA LEU A 99 -7.37 1.71 -8.63
C LEU A 99 -6.56 1.44 -9.91
N HIS A 100 -5.50 2.20 -10.12
CA HIS A 100 -4.56 1.93 -11.21
C HIS A 100 -3.82 0.59 -11.01
N LEU A 101 -3.38 0.27 -9.79
CA LEU A 101 -2.78 -1.04 -9.50
C LEU A 101 -3.78 -2.18 -9.73
N ALA A 102 -5.04 -2.02 -9.33
CA ALA A 102 -6.08 -3.00 -9.61
C ALA A 102 -6.25 -3.23 -11.12
N HIS A 103 -6.18 -2.15 -11.92
CA HIS A 103 -6.20 -2.25 -13.38
C HIS A 103 -4.99 -3.04 -13.90
N ILE A 104 -3.79 -2.75 -13.41
CA ILE A 104 -2.57 -3.49 -13.79
C ILE A 104 -2.72 -4.97 -13.45
N ILE A 105 -3.08 -5.29 -12.20
CA ILE A 105 -3.22 -6.68 -11.73
C ILE A 105 -4.23 -7.45 -12.59
N ARG A 106 -5.36 -6.84 -12.93
CA ARG A 106 -6.40 -7.47 -13.77
C ARG A 106 -5.86 -7.89 -15.13
N ASN A 107 -4.92 -7.12 -15.68
CA ASN A 107 -4.37 -7.33 -17.02
C ASN A 107 -3.07 -8.16 -17.04
N ILE A 108 -2.62 -8.67 -15.88
CA ILE A 108 -1.47 -9.59 -15.85
C ILE A 108 -1.87 -10.92 -16.54
N ALA A 109 -1.13 -11.29 -17.57
CA ALA A 109 -1.36 -12.53 -18.28
C ALA A 109 -1.11 -13.76 -17.37
N PRO A 110 -1.96 -14.79 -17.43
CA PRO A 110 -1.81 -15.97 -16.56
C PRO A 110 -0.44 -16.64 -16.63
N GLU A 111 0.19 -16.64 -17.80
CA GLU A 111 1.50 -17.28 -18.07
C GLU A 111 2.65 -16.64 -17.28
N VAL A 112 2.54 -15.37 -16.90
CA VAL A 112 3.61 -14.67 -16.18
C VAL A 112 3.37 -14.62 -14.65
N LEU A 113 2.24 -15.11 -14.18
CA LEU A 113 1.94 -15.13 -12.72
C LEU A 113 2.94 -15.98 -11.91
N GLY A 114 3.60 -16.94 -12.55
CA GLY A 114 4.61 -17.78 -11.94
C GLY A 114 6.03 -17.19 -11.94
N VAL A 115 6.25 -16.02 -12.57
CA VAL A 115 7.58 -15.42 -12.65
C VAL A 115 8.17 -15.23 -11.25
N PRO A 116 9.38 -15.76 -10.97
CA PRO A 116 10.03 -15.59 -9.68
C PRO A 116 10.47 -14.13 -9.50
N CYS A 117 10.18 -13.61 -8.31
CA CYS A 117 10.49 -12.24 -7.92
C CYS A 117 11.36 -12.28 -6.65
N ARG A 118 12.59 -11.84 -6.77
CA ARG A 118 13.54 -11.68 -5.68
C ARG A 118 13.57 -10.23 -5.23
N ILE A 119 13.05 -9.98 -4.03
CA ILE A 119 13.01 -8.63 -3.46
C ILE A 119 14.08 -8.53 -2.37
N GLY A 120 15.11 -7.74 -2.62
CA GLY A 120 16.25 -7.61 -1.71
C GLY A 120 16.88 -8.95 -1.41
N ASP A 121 17.03 -9.28 -0.13
CA ASP A 121 17.65 -10.50 0.37
C ASP A 121 16.66 -11.65 0.61
N TYR A 122 15.38 -11.41 0.36
CA TYR A 122 14.35 -12.42 0.60
C TYR A 122 14.40 -13.55 -0.43
N ALA A 123 13.95 -14.73 -0.03
CA ALA A 123 13.76 -15.83 -0.96
C ALA A 123 12.78 -15.44 -2.07
N PRO A 124 13.00 -15.89 -3.33
CA PRO A 124 12.09 -15.57 -4.42
C PRO A 124 10.67 -16.06 -4.15
N VAL A 125 9.71 -15.22 -4.51
CA VAL A 125 8.27 -15.54 -4.50
C VAL A 125 7.70 -15.33 -5.90
N SER A 126 6.53 -15.87 -6.19
CA SER A 126 5.91 -15.66 -7.51
C SER A 126 5.30 -14.25 -7.63
N LEU A 127 5.14 -13.77 -8.86
CA LEU A 127 4.39 -12.55 -9.13
C LEU A 127 2.96 -12.64 -8.58
N LYS A 128 2.33 -13.82 -8.71
CA LYS A 128 1.02 -14.08 -8.09
C LYS A 128 1.05 -13.77 -6.59
N PHE A 129 2.02 -14.33 -5.86
CA PHE A 129 2.17 -14.08 -4.43
C PHE A 129 2.32 -12.59 -4.12
N LEU A 130 3.13 -11.87 -4.87
CA LEU A 130 3.32 -10.42 -4.66
C LEU A 130 2.01 -9.63 -4.79
N THR A 131 1.16 -9.99 -5.74
CA THR A 131 -0.14 -9.30 -5.91
C THR A 131 -1.10 -9.60 -4.76
N GLU A 132 -1.13 -10.84 -4.28
CA GLU A 132 -1.95 -11.26 -3.14
C GLU A 132 -1.46 -10.63 -1.83
N ASP A 133 -0.15 -10.67 -1.58
CA ASP A 133 0.49 -10.10 -0.39
C ASP A 133 0.32 -8.58 -0.31
N TYR A 134 0.32 -7.89 -1.45
CA TYR A 134 0.04 -6.46 -1.51
C TYR A 134 -1.30 -6.10 -0.89
N VAL A 135 -2.35 -6.86 -1.20
CA VAL A 135 -3.71 -6.63 -0.65
C VAL A 135 -3.74 -6.94 0.85
N VAL A 136 -3.07 -8.01 1.28
CA VAL A 136 -2.96 -8.36 2.71
C VAL A 136 -2.27 -7.24 3.49
N HIS A 137 -1.16 -6.72 2.99
CA HIS A 137 -0.42 -5.61 3.59
C HIS A 137 -1.28 -4.33 3.67
N LEU A 138 -1.99 -4.00 2.60
CA LEU A 138 -2.92 -2.87 2.56
C LEU A 138 -3.99 -2.97 3.64
N LYS A 139 -4.66 -4.11 3.75
CA LYS A 139 -5.67 -4.37 4.77
C LYS A 139 -5.13 -4.22 6.19
N HIS A 140 -3.92 -4.74 6.42
CA HIS A 140 -3.26 -4.65 7.72
C HIS A 140 -3.08 -3.19 8.17
N HIS A 141 -2.56 -2.34 7.31
CA HIS A 141 -2.33 -0.94 7.65
C HIS A 141 -3.62 -0.11 7.72
N LEU A 142 -4.63 -0.42 6.90
CA LEU A 142 -5.95 0.21 7.02
C LEU A 142 -6.61 -0.11 8.36
N ALA A 143 -6.50 -1.36 8.83
CA ALA A 143 -6.97 -1.75 10.15
C ALA A 143 -6.25 -0.99 11.27
N LYS A 144 -4.95 -0.75 11.15
CA LYS A 144 -4.17 0.08 12.08
C LYS A 144 -4.64 1.53 12.12
N ILE A 145 -4.97 2.10 10.97
CA ILE A 145 -5.55 3.46 10.91
C ILE A 145 -6.87 3.51 11.68
N GLU A 146 -7.75 2.54 11.47
CA GLU A 146 -9.04 2.46 12.18
C GLU A 146 -8.88 2.33 13.70
N GLU A 147 -8.02 1.43 14.15
CA GLU A 147 -7.71 1.26 15.58
C GLU A 147 -7.24 2.58 16.21
N ARG A 148 -6.37 3.31 15.53
CA ARG A 148 -5.85 4.59 16.02
C ARG A 148 -6.93 5.68 16.03
N ALA A 149 -7.75 5.74 14.98
CA ALA A 149 -8.85 6.69 14.90
C ALA A 149 -9.89 6.50 16.00
N GLU A 150 -10.09 5.25 16.44
CA GLU A 150 -10.99 4.89 17.55
C GLU A 150 -10.35 5.05 18.94
N GLY A 151 -9.08 5.46 19.02
CA GLY A 151 -8.34 5.56 20.28
C GLY A 151 -7.98 4.22 20.92
N LYS A 152 -8.08 3.11 20.19
CA LYS A 152 -7.78 1.76 20.67
C LYS A 152 -6.31 1.38 20.60
N ALA A 153 -5.50 2.15 19.89
CA ALA A 153 -4.07 1.89 19.68
C ALA A 153 -3.17 2.64 20.67
N GLY A 154 -3.64 2.81 21.90
CA GLY A 154 -2.94 3.58 22.93
C GLY A 154 -1.93 2.81 23.76
N ASP A 155 -1.92 1.48 23.73
CA ASP A 155 -1.22 0.69 24.75
C ASP A 155 -0.36 -0.44 24.19
N ASN A 156 0.51 -0.14 23.19
CA ASN A 156 1.61 -1.06 22.90
C ASN A 156 2.81 -0.32 22.33
#